data_8e83c50687c273d1f87bf073ef7c4786
#
_entry.id   8e83c50687c273d1f87bf073ef7c4786
#
_cell.length_a   1.000
_cell.length_b   1.000
_cell.length_c   1.000
_cell.angle_alpha   90.00
_cell.angle_beta   90.00
_cell.angle_gamma   90.00
#
_symmetry.space_group_name_H-M   'P 1'
#
loop_
_entity.id
_entity.type
_entity.pdbx_description
1 polymer ?
#
loop_
_entity_poly.entity_id
_entity_poly.type
_entity_poly.pdbx_seq_one_letter_code
_entity_poly.pdbx_strand_id
1 'polypeptide(L)'
;MTLGTTFLNHRHTLKRERIARAVTRSGSLRDRRVEFEATHLLELHSAVSELHDKWILIAHIRGERQTLRGGDLHSVSESESNPDLDHRLTGELEDAGPVAEKSELSVRMLVGLALDDEVRGYVRDAISNIESFHRHYETFDLAEMLKQADSIGRELQAVREVIAAHLRHVYAGILPTGI
;
A
#
# COMPACT_ATOMS: atom_id res chain seq x y z
N MET A 1 -26.36 -14.55 64.37
CA MET A 1 -26.43 -13.50 63.30
C MET A 1 -25.20 -13.52 62.40
N THR A 2 -24.96 -14.58 61.62
CA THR A 2 -23.71 -14.69 60.77
C THR A 2 -23.96 -15.10 59.36
N LEU A 3 -25.16 -15.44 58.92
CA LEU A 3 -25.47 -15.86 57.55
C LEU A 3 -25.60 -14.68 56.54
N GLY A 4 -26.04 -13.51 57.02
CA GLY A 4 -26.24 -12.35 56.12
C GLY A 4 -24.95 -11.69 55.64
N THR A 5 -23.91 -11.65 56.45
CA THR A 5 -22.61 -11.06 56.12
C THR A 5 -21.83 -11.91 55.09
N THR A 6 -21.96 -13.23 55.19
CA THR A 6 -21.31 -14.16 54.25
C THR A 6 -21.92 -14.06 52.86
N PHE A 7 -23.23 -13.86 52.76
CA PHE A 7 -23.94 -13.74 51.47
C PHE A 7 -23.62 -12.42 50.73
N LEU A 8 -23.52 -11.32 51.47
CA LEU A 8 -23.12 -10.02 50.95
C LEU A 8 -21.67 -10.03 50.44
N ASN A 9 -20.77 -10.63 51.22
CA ASN A 9 -19.36 -10.75 50.81
C ASN A 9 -19.22 -11.61 49.54
N HIS A 10 -19.97 -12.70 49.44
CA HIS A 10 -19.95 -13.55 48.24
C HIS A 10 -20.46 -12.82 46.98
N ARG A 11 -21.53 -12.03 47.11
CA ARG A 11 -22.02 -11.18 45.99
C ARG A 11 -21.02 -10.13 45.54
N HIS A 12 -20.32 -9.50 46.50
CA HIS A 12 -19.25 -8.52 46.18
C HIS A 12 -18.06 -9.17 45.49
N THR A 13 -17.67 -10.37 45.90
CA THR A 13 -16.57 -11.13 45.26
C THR A 13 -16.93 -11.52 43.85
N LEU A 14 -18.12 -12.06 43.60
CA LEU A 14 -18.59 -12.41 42.25
C LEU A 14 -18.70 -11.20 41.32
N LYS A 15 -19.11 -10.05 41.84
CA LYS A 15 -19.16 -8.81 41.06
C LYS A 15 -17.75 -8.34 40.68
N ARG A 16 -16.78 -8.38 41.59
CA ARG A 16 -15.36 -8.05 41.32
C ARG A 16 -14.75 -9.00 40.30
N GLU A 17 -14.98 -10.31 40.41
CA GLU A 17 -14.50 -11.29 39.46
C GLU A 17 -15.09 -11.07 38.05
N ARG A 18 -16.38 -10.77 37.93
CA ARG A 18 -17.02 -10.45 36.65
C ARG A 18 -16.40 -9.22 35.99
N ILE A 19 -16.16 -8.17 36.80
CA ILE A 19 -15.51 -6.94 36.30
C ILE A 19 -14.07 -7.24 35.88
N ALA A 20 -13.29 -7.97 36.68
CA ALA A 20 -11.93 -8.35 36.36
C ALA A 20 -11.86 -9.17 35.04
N ARG A 21 -12.74 -10.18 34.91
CA ARG A 21 -12.82 -10.98 33.66
C ARG A 21 -13.23 -10.14 32.44
N ALA A 22 -14.14 -9.16 32.60
CA ALA A 22 -14.55 -8.27 31.55
C ALA A 22 -13.39 -7.35 31.10
N VAL A 23 -12.64 -6.79 32.07
CA VAL A 23 -11.44 -5.97 31.81
C VAL A 23 -10.35 -6.77 31.10
N THR A 24 -10.06 -7.99 31.59
CA THR A 24 -9.06 -8.87 30.94
C THR A 24 -9.47 -9.23 29.52
N ARG A 25 -10.76 -9.55 29.30
CA ARG A 25 -11.27 -9.87 27.95
C ARG A 25 -11.20 -8.66 27.00
N SER A 26 -11.57 -7.46 27.48
CA SER A 26 -11.49 -6.25 26.67
C SER A 26 -10.02 -5.89 26.33
N GLY A 27 -9.08 -6.07 27.26
CA GLY A 27 -7.65 -5.92 27.01
C GLY A 27 -7.17 -6.86 25.91
N SER A 28 -7.46 -8.17 26.04
CA SER A 28 -7.03 -9.15 25.05
C SER A 28 -7.64 -8.94 23.64
N LEU A 29 -8.85 -8.41 23.57
CA LEU A 29 -9.47 -8.05 22.26
C LEU A 29 -8.80 -6.83 21.64
N ARG A 30 -8.45 -5.84 22.46
CA ARG A 30 -7.70 -4.66 22.00
C ARG A 30 -6.33 -5.06 21.46
N ASP A 31 -5.60 -5.90 22.20
CA ASP A 31 -4.26 -6.35 21.82
C ASP A 31 -4.31 -7.12 20.47
N ARG A 32 -5.27 -8.03 20.33
CA ARG A 32 -5.47 -8.76 19.04
C ARG A 32 -5.81 -7.83 17.89
N ARG A 33 -6.63 -6.80 18.13
CA ARG A 33 -6.96 -5.82 17.08
C ARG A 33 -5.73 -5.04 16.64
N VAL A 34 -4.91 -4.61 17.58
CA VAL A 34 -3.66 -3.87 17.31
C VAL A 34 -2.66 -4.75 16.56
N GLU A 35 -2.50 -6.02 16.99
CA GLU A 35 -1.65 -7.01 16.31
C GLU A 35 -2.13 -7.27 14.86
N PHE A 36 -3.43 -7.46 14.68
CA PHE A 36 -4.05 -7.60 13.36
C PHE A 36 -3.75 -6.40 12.47
N GLU A 37 -3.99 -5.19 12.97
CA GLU A 37 -3.76 -3.95 12.24
C GLU A 37 -2.29 -3.76 11.86
N ALA A 38 -1.36 -3.97 12.81
CA ALA A 38 0.07 -3.88 12.56
C ALA A 38 0.54 -4.86 11.48
N THR A 39 0.08 -6.12 11.54
CA THR A 39 0.42 -7.15 10.55
C THR A 39 -0.04 -6.76 9.16
N HIS A 40 -1.30 -6.35 9.01
CA HIS A 40 -1.85 -6.01 7.69
C HIS A 40 -1.28 -4.71 7.12
N LEU A 41 -0.95 -3.74 7.96
CA LEU A 41 -0.24 -2.54 7.51
C LEU A 41 1.18 -2.83 7.04
N LEU A 42 1.88 -3.78 7.68
CA LEU A 42 3.20 -4.22 7.22
C LEU A 42 3.11 -4.93 5.87
N GLU A 43 2.15 -5.82 5.69
CA GLU A 43 1.88 -6.49 4.43
C GLU A 43 1.52 -5.49 3.33
N LEU A 44 0.64 -4.52 3.63
CA LEU A 44 0.26 -3.46 2.71
C LEU A 44 1.46 -2.57 2.35
N HIS A 45 2.28 -2.17 3.32
CA HIS A 45 3.50 -1.40 3.07
C HIS A 45 4.46 -2.14 2.14
N SER A 46 4.65 -3.44 2.34
CA SER A 46 5.49 -4.28 1.48
C SER A 46 4.94 -4.35 0.06
N ALA A 47 3.63 -4.59 -0.08
CA ALA A 47 2.97 -4.67 -1.37
C ALA A 47 3.00 -3.34 -2.15
N VAL A 48 2.79 -2.21 -1.47
CA VAL A 48 2.91 -0.87 -2.09
C VAL A 48 4.35 -0.57 -2.49
N SER A 49 5.35 -1.02 -1.69
CA SER A 49 6.75 -0.85 -2.04
C SER A 49 7.11 -1.65 -3.29
N GLU A 50 6.66 -2.89 -3.39
CA GLU A 50 6.86 -3.72 -4.58
C GLU A 50 6.18 -3.10 -5.82
N LEU A 51 4.94 -2.63 -5.67
CA LEU A 51 4.23 -1.95 -6.75
C LEU A 51 4.97 -0.68 -7.21
N HIS A 52 5.48 0.13 -6.29
CA HIS A 52 6.26 1.32 -6.60
C HIS A 52 7.52 0.98 -7.43
N ASP A 53 8.27 -0.04 -7.02
CA ASP A 53 9.49 -0.44 -7.72
C ASP A 53 9.18 -0.96 -9.13
N LYS A 54 8.09 -1.75 -9.29
CA LYS A 54 7.63 -2.21 -10.60
C LYS A 54 7.09 -1.08 -11.46
N TRP A 55 6.39 -0.12 -10.85
CA TRP A 55 5.91 1.06 -11.55
C TRP A 55 7.06 1.87 -12.16
N ILE A 56 8.12 2.15 -11.39
CA ILE A 56 9.29 2.88 -11.88
C ILE A 56 9.93 2.13 -13.06
N LEU A 57 10.09 0.81 -12.97
CA LEU A 57 10.65 0.00 -14.05
C LEU A 57 9.81 0.11 -15.33
N ILE A 58 8.48 -0.08 -15.23
CA ILE A 58 7.59 0.01 -16.40
C ILE A 58 7.59 1.41 -17.01
N ALA A 59 7.57 2.45 -16.18
CA ALA A 59 7.62 3.83 -16.65
C ALA A 59 8.93 4.12 -17.41
N HIS A 60 10.06 3.60 -16.91
CA HIS A 60 11.35 3.71 -17.58
C HIS A 60 11.37 3.01 -18.94
N ILE A 61 10.96 1.74 -19.02
CA ILE A 61 10.90 0.97 -20.26
C ILE A 61 9.98 1.65 -21.30
N ARG A 62 8.82 2.13 -20.88
CA ARG A 62 7.88 2.85 -21.75
C ARG A 62 8.47 4.16 -22.26
N GLY A 63 9.18 4.90 -21.40
CA GLY A 63 9.86 6.14 -21.75
C GLY A 63 10.94 5.91 -22.82
N GLU A 64 11.80 4.91 -22.63
CA GLU A 64 12.82 4.54 -23.61
C GLU A 64 12.20 4.12 -24.95
N ARG A 65 11.16 3.29 -24.91
CA ARG A 65 10.45 2.85 -26.12
C ARG A 65 9.80 4.00 -26.87
N GLN A 66 9.21 4.96 -26.18
CA GLN A 66 8.60 6.12 -26.80
C GLN A 66 9.66 7.06 -27.40
N THR A 67 10.81 7.21 -26.74
CA THR A 67 11.95 7.96 -27.30
C THR A 67 12.45 7.34 -28.59
N LEU A 68 12.54 6.01 -28.67
CA LEU A 68 12.92 5.30 -29.89
C LEU A 68 11.93 5.48 -31.04
N ARG A 69 10.63 5.54 -30.74
CA ARG A 69 9.56 5.70 -31.74
C ARG A 69 9.32 7.14 -32.16
N GLY A 70 9.61 8.08 -31.24
CA GLY A 70 9.37 9.52 -31.41
C GLY A 70 10.59 10.30 -31.84
N GLY A 71 11.65 9.62 -32.34
CA GLY A 71 12.88 10.27 -32.79
C GLY A 71 12.57 11.45 -33.70
N ASP A 72 12.86 12.63 -33.19
CA ASP A 72 12.73 13.99 -33.73
C ASP A 72 12.08 14.09 -35.13
N LEU A 73 10.79 14.49 -35.13
CA LEU A 73 10.08 14.92 -36.35
C LEU A 73 10.78 16.08 -37.11
N HIS A 74 11.92 16.57 -36.61
CA HIS A 74 12.67 17.69 -37.16
C HIS A 74 14.11 17.40 -37.57
N SER A 75 14.65 16.20 -37.32
CA SER A 75 15.93 15.79 -37.90
C SER A 75 15.69 14.69 -38.93
N VAL A 76 15.55 15.10 -40.20
CA VAL A 76 15.63 14.22 -41.35
C VAL A 76 17.09 13.77 -41.50
N SER A 77 17.54 12.94 -40.63
CA SER A 77 18.61 11.99 -40.87
C SER A 77 18.10 10.66 -40.38
N GLU A 78 18.08 9.68 -41.28
CA GLU A 78 17.74 8.29 -41.06
C GLU A 78 18.42 7.78 -39.75
N SER A 79 17.85 8.12 -38.60
CA SER A 79 18.15 7.44 -37.35
C SER A 79 17.54 6.06 -37.52
N GLU A 80 18.39 5.10 -37.93
CA GLU A 80 18.08 3.68 -37.92
C GLU A 80 17.35 3.37 -36.65
N SER A 81 16.01 3.21 -36.74
CA SER A 81 15.23 2.64 -35.65
C SER A 81 15.91 1.32 -35.32
N ASN A 82 16.53 1.20 -34.16
CA ASN A 82 17.22 -0.02 -33.76
C ASN A 82 16.15 -1.08 -33.42
N PRO A 83 15.78 -1.95 -34.40
CA PRO A 83 14.67 -2.91 -34.23
C PRO A 83 14.98 -3.91 -33.13
N ASP A 84 16.26 -4.19 -32.88
CA ASP A 84 16.69 -5.10 -31.79
C ASP A 84 16.43 -4.49 -30.43
N LEU A 85 16.58 -3.17 -30.30
CA LEU A 85 16.30 -2.46 -29.05
C LEU A 85 14.78 -2.37 -28.76
N ASP A 86 13.94 -2.04 -29.77
CA ASP A 86 12.48 -2.02 -29.59
C ASP A 86 11.95 -3.43 -29.26
N HIS A 87 12.52 -4.47 -29.89
CA HIS A 87 12.17 -5.86 -29.57
C HIS A 87 12.56 -6.25 -28.14
N ARG A 88 13.76 -5.87 -27.70
CA ARG A 88 14.22 -6.11 -26.32
C ARG A 88 13.31 -5.41 -25.31
N LEU A 89 13.02 -4.11 -25.50
CA LEU A 89 12.15 -3.34 -24.60
C LEU A 89 10.71 -3.88 -24.58
N THR A 90 10.24 -4.42 -25.70
CA THR A 90 8.95 -5.10 -25.78
C THR A 90 8.94 -6.34 -24.91
N GLY A 91 9.96 -7.19 -25.01
CA GLY A 91 10.11 -8.38 -24.17
C GLY A 91 10.21 -8.03 -22.66
N GLU A 92 11.01 -7.02 -22.32
CA GLU A 92 11.10 -6.54 -20.93
C GLU A 92 9.75 -6.05 -20.40
N LEU A 93 8.92 -5.41 -21.22
CA LEU A 93 7.58 -4.95 -20.85
C LEU A 93 6.60 -6.13 -20.68
N GLU A 94 6.69 -7.14 -21.57
CA GLU A 94 5.89 -8.36 -21.49
C GLU A 94 6.21 -9.16 -20.22
N ASP A 95 7.46 -9.15 -19.76
CA ASP A 95 7.87 -9.80 -18.52
C ASP A 95 7.48 -9.00 -17.27
N ALA A 96 7.61 -7.66 -17.31
CA ALA A 96 7.34 -6.78 -16.17
C ALA A 96 5.83 -6.57 -15.94
N GLY A 97 5.02 -6.54 -17.00
CA GLY A 97 3.59 -6.26 -16.94
C GLY A 97 2.82 -7.18 -15.99
N PRO A 98 2.87 -8.51 -16.15
CA PRO A 98 2.16 -9.45 -15.28
C PRO A 98 2.58 -9.38 -13.82
N VAL A 99 3.85 -9.05 -13.55
CA VAL A 99 4.36 -8.88 -12.18
C VAL A 99 3.78 -7.62 -11.54
N ALA A 100 3.70 -6.53 -12.29
CA ALA A 100 3.09 -5.29 -11.80
C ALA A 100 1.58 -5.46 -11.55
N GLU A 101 0.85 -6.12 -12.45
CA GLU A 101 -0.58 -6.43 -12.25
C GLU A 101 -0.81 -7.28 -10.99
N LYS A 102 0.06 -8.25 -10.74
CA LYS A 102 0.00 -9.07 -9.52
C LYS A 102 0.23 -8.23 -8.27
N SER A 103 1.22 -7.33 -8.29
CA SER A 103 1.49 -6.43 -7.16
C SER A 103 0.33 -5.46 -6.93
N GLU A 104 -0.27 -4.92 -7.99
CA GLU A 104 -1.46 -4.07 -7.92
C GLU A 104 -2.66 -4.82 -7.32
N LEU A 105 -2.91 -6.05 -7.76
CA LEU A 105 -3.97 -6.89 -7.20
C LEU A 105 -3.74 -7.17 -5.72
N SER A 106 -2.50 -7.43 -5.31
CA SER A 106 -2.14 -7.63 -3.90
C SER A 106 -2.45 -6.39 -3.06
N VAL A 107 -2.10 -5.19 -3.56
CA VAL A 107 -2.43 -3.92 -2.88
C VAL A 107 -3.95 -3.74 -2.77
N ARG A 108 -4.72 -4.02 -3.83
CA ARG A 108 -6.20 -3.93 -3.81
C ARG A 108 -6.83 -4.86 -2.78
N MET A 109 -6.30 -6.07 -2.64
CA MET A 109 -6.79 -7.03 -1.64
C MET A 109 -6.48 -6.56 -0.22
N LEU A 110 -5.24 -6.12 0.03
CA LEU A 110 -4.78 -5.73 1.36
C LEU A 110 -5.40 -4.42 1.85
N VAL A 111 -5.67 -3.46 0.95
CA VAL A 111 -6.31 -2.18 1.33
C VAL A 111 -7.68 -2.39 1.95
N GLY A 112 -8.39 -3.44 1.55
CA GLY A 112 -9.68 -3.79 2.15
C GLY A 112 -9.58 -4.23 3.61
N LEU A 113 -8.41 -4.67 4.07
CA LEU A 113 -8.13 -5.11 5.44
C LEU A 113 -7.61 -3.99 6.33
N ALA A 114 -7.14 -2.87 5.77
CA ALA A 114 -6.71 -1.72 6.55
C ALA A 114 -7.90 -1.12 7.32
N LEU A 115 -7.75 -0.94 8.63
CA LEU A 115 -8.81 -0.40 9.49
C LEU A 115 -8.92 1.11 9.40
N ASP A 116 -7.86 1.79 9.01
CA ASP A 116 -7.78 3.24 8.87
C ASP A 116 -8.34 3.71 7.53
N ASP A 117 -9.31 4.63 7.58
CA ASP A 117 -9.99 5.18 6.40
C ASP A 117 -9.08 6.09 5.57
N GLU A 118 -8.15 6.80 6.22
CA GLU A 118 -7.21 7.70 5.57
C GLU A 118 -6.21 6.90 4.73
N VAL A 119 -5.61 5.85 5.31
CA VAL A 119 -4.74 4.91 4.58
C VAL A 119 -5.46 4.31 3.39
N ARG A 120 -6.71 3.86 3.58
CA ARG A 120 -7.53 3.32 2.48
C ARG A 120 -7.78 4.33 1.37
N GLY A 121 -8.02 5.60 1.72
CA GLY A 121 -8.21 6.69 0.77
C GLY A 121 -6.98 6.87 -0.12
N TYR A 122 -5.82 7.12 0.48
CA TYR A 122 -4.57 7.33 -0.25
C TYR A 122 -4.21 6.16 -1.18
N VAL A 123 -4.35 4.92 -0.72
CA VAL A 123 -4.06 3.75 -1.56
C VAL A 123 -5.01 3.65 -2.75
N ARG A 124 -6.31 3.87 -2.54
CA ARG A 124 -7.31 3.81 -3.63
C ARG A 124 -7.07 4.88 -4.68
N ASP A 125 -6.72 6.10 -4.26
CA ASP A 125 -6.44 7.21 -5.18
C ASP A 125 -5.22 6.88 -6.04
N ALA A 126 -4.12 6.39 -5.45
CA ALA A 126 -2.93 5.98 -6.19
C ALA A 126 -3.24 4.86 -7.20
N ILE A 127 -4.00 3.83 -6.81
CA ILE A 127 -4.42 2.76 -7.72
C ILE A 127 -5.29 3.30 -8.87
N SER A 128 -6.23 4.20 -8.58
CA SER A 128 -7.09 4.82 -9.60
C SER A 128 -6.26 5.61 -10.63
N ASN A 129 -5.19 6.29 -10.19
CA ASN A 129 -4.30 7.04 -11.07
C ASN A 129 -3.45 6.11 -11.95
N ILE A 130 -2.99 4.96 -11.42
CA ILE A 130 -2.33 3.91 -12.21
C ILE A 130 -3.28 3.38 -13.29
N GLU A 131 -4.52 3.05 -12.94
CA GLU A 131 -5.53 2.60 -13.93
C GLU A 131 -5.81 3.64 -15.00
N SER A 132 -5.91 4.90 -14.59
CA SER A 132 -6.12 6.00 -15.53
C SER A 132 -4.94 6.13 -16.50
N PHE A 133 -3.72 6.03 -15.99
CA PHE A 133 -2.53 6.03 -16.83
C PHE A 133 -2.53 4.86 -17.82
N HIS A 134 -2.82 3.63 -17.37
CA HIS A 134 -2.85 2.44 -18.22
C HIS A 134 -3.87 2.55 -19.35
N ARG A 135 -4.99 3.26 -19.14
CA ARG A 135 -6.01 3.48 -20.17
C ARG A 135 -5.63 4.51 -21.23
N HIS A 136 -4.76 5.45 -20.89
CA HIS A 136 -4.53 6.62 -21.73
C HIS A 136 -3.07 6.79 -22.17
N TYR A 137 -2.12 5.97 -21.69
CA TYR A 137 -0.68 6.19 -21.94
C TYR A 137 -0.32 6.20 -23.43
N GLU A 138 -1.06 5.49 -24.27
CA GLU A 138 -0.83 5.47 -25.74
C GLU A 138 -1.19 6.81 -26.41
N THR A 139 -2.01 7.63 -25.75
CA THR A 139 -2.42 8.94 -26.26
C THR A 139 -1.53 10.08 -25.79
N PHE A 140 -0.63 9.82 -24.83
CA PHE A 140 0.27 10.82 -24.29
C PHE A 140 1.48 11.02 -25.22
N ASP A 141 1.94 12.26 -25.35
CA ASP A 141 3.29 12.51 -25.83
C ASP A 141 4.32 12.10 -24.74
N LEU A 142 5.60 12.05 -25.13
CA LEU A 142 6.67 11.62 -24.22
C LEU A 142 6.73 12.50 -22.94
N ALA A 143 6.57 13.82 -23.08
CA ALA A 143 6.67 14.73 -21.96
C ALA A 143 5.52 14.54 -20.97
N GLU A 144 4.29 14.40 -21.46
CA GLU A 144 3.12 14.15 -20.64
C GLU A 144 3.19 12.76 -19.98
N MET A 145 3.62 11.74 -20.73
CA MET A 145 3.80 10.38 -20.19
C MET A 145 4.80 10.37 -19.02
N LEU A 146 5.97 10.98 -19.17
CA LEU A 146 6.99 11.05 -18.13
C LEU A 146 6.48 11.85 -16.90
N LYS A 147 5.77 12.94 -17.12
CA LYS A 147 5.16 13.74 -16.08
C LYS A 147 4.13 12.96 -15.27
N GLN A 148 3.24 12.22 -15.95
CA GLN A 148 2.22 11.39 -15.30
C GLN A 148 2.86 10.22 -14.54
N ALA A 149 3.85 9.57 -15.14
CA ALA A 149 4.59 8.47 -14.51
C ALA A 149 5.30 8.94 -13.21
N ASP A 150 5.95 10.12 -13.25
CA ASP A 150 6.60 10.73 -12.08
C ASP A 150 5.58 11.12 -11.00
N SER A 151 4.41 11.64 -11.40
CA SER A 151 3.32 11.96 -10.46
C SER A 151 2.86 10.71 -9.69
N ILE A 152 2.61 9.60 -10.39
CA ILE A 152 2.19 8.34 -9.78
C ILE A 152 3.30 7.78 -8.88
N GLY A 153 4.56 7.85 -9.31
CA GLY A 153 5.70 7.44 -8.48
C GLY A 153 5.75 8.20 -7.14
N ARG A 154 5.54 9.52 -7.17
CA ARG A 154 5.46 10.35 -5.96
C ARG A 154 4.25 10.02 -5.09
N GLU A 155 3.11 9.73 -5.68
CA GLU A 155 1.91 9.32 -4.94
C GLU A 155 2.12 7.98 -4.22
N LEU A 156 2.69 6.98 -4.89
CA LEU A 156 3.04 5.70 -4.27
C LEU A 156 4.05 5.87 -3.13
N GLN A 157 5.03 6.75 -3.30
CA GLN A 157 5.95 7.09 -2.23
C GLN A 157 5.23 7.76 -1.04
N ALA A 158 4.31 8.69 -1.29
CA ALA A 158 3.51 9.31 -0.24
C ALA A 158 2.63 8.29 0.50
N VAL A 159 2.02 7.35 -0.21
CA VAL A 159 1.26 6.23 0.39
C VAL A 159 2.14 5.42 1.34
N ARG A 160 3.37 5.07 0.94
CA ARG A 160 4.33 4.35 1.80
C ARG A 160 4.63 5.12 3.09
N GLU A 161 4.82 6.43 2.99
CA GLU A 161 5.09 7.29 4.14
C GLU A 161 3.89 7.37 5.10
N VAL A 162 2.68 7.47 4.57
CA VAL A 162 1.44 7.45 5.37
C VAL A 162 1.30 6.11 6.11
N ILE A 163 1.47 4.98 5.43
CA ILE A 163 1.41 3.66 6.06
C ILE A 163 2.49 3.53 7.14
N ALA A 164 3.72 3.95 6.85
CA ALA A 164 4.82 3.91 7.81
C ALA A 164 4.58 4.81 9.04
N ALA A 165 3.96 5.97 8.85
CA ALA A 165 3.56 6.85 9.94
C ALA A 165 2.47 6.20 10.82
N HIS A 166 1.49 5.59 10.19
CA HIS A 166 0.42 4.88 10.91
C HIS A 166 0.94 3.65 11.68
N LEU A 167 1.84 2.87 11.07
CA LEU A 167 2.55 1.79 11.76
C LEU A 167 3.28 2.26 13.01
N ARG A 168 4.03 3.38 12.93
CA ARG A 168 4.69 3.96 14.10
C ARG A 168 3.71 4.32 15.20
N HIS A 169 2.53 4.84 14.84
CA HIS A 169 1.47 5.17 15.80
C HIS A 169 0.88 3.92 16.47
N VAL A 170 0.60 2.88 15.69
CA VAL A 170 0.13 1.58 16.18
C VAL A 170 1.13 0.98 17.16
N TYR A 171 2.42 0.94 16.79
CA TYR A 171 3.47 0.41 17.68
C TYR A 171 3.71 1.26 18.92
N ALA A 172 3.61 2.59 18.84
CA ALA A 172 3.71 3.45 20.01
C ALA A 172 2.58 3.21 21.02
N GLY A 173 1.39 2.79 20.56
CA GLY A 173 0.27 2.40 21.41
C GLY A 173 0.44 1.01 22.06
N ILE A 174 1.38 0.17 21.56
CA ILE A 174 1.69 -1.15 22.15
C ILE A 174 2.74 -1.02 23.24
N LEU A 175 3.68 -0.07 23.12
CA LEU A 175 4.71 0.12 24.12
C LEU A 175 4.08 0.64 25.43
N PRO A 176 4.33 -0.02 26.58
CA PRO A 176 3.86 0.48 27.86
C PRO A 176 4.45 1.88 28.08
N THR A 177 3.56 2.87 28.22
CA THR A 177 3.93 4.22 28.66
C THR A 177 4.35 4.14 30.12
N GLY A 178 5.61 3.85 30.39
CA GLY A 178 6.12 3.86 31.75
C GLY A 178 7.32 2.93 31.97
N ILE A 179 8.51 3.42 31.77
CA ILE A 179 9.64 3.15 32.65
C ILE A 179 10.12 4.51 33.15
#